data_50e1e600174215d87eb7ab1398a57f55
#
_entry.id   50e1e600174215d87eb7ab1398a57f55
#
_cell.length_a   1.000
_cell.length_b   1.000
_cell.length_c   1.000
_cell.angle_alpha   90.00
_cell.angle_beta   90.00
_cell.angle_gamma   90.00
#
_symmetry.space_group_name_H-M   'P 1'
#
loop_
_entity.id
_entity.type
_entity.pdbx_description
1 polymer ?
#
loop_
_entity_poly.entity_id
_entity_poly.type
_entity_poly.pdbx_seq_one_letter_code
_entity_poly.pdbx_strand_id
1 'polypeptide(L)'
;MESMLKAARPLAGYRLELTFRNGSTAVVNMERRVKTLRFARLASPQGFASVKADGDKVVWQDGGTSFGVYCNELLDAMLLD
;
A
#
# COMPACT_ATOMS: atom_id res chain seq x y z
N MET A 1 -6.10 7.14 19.57
CA MET A 1 -5.72 7.93 18.41
C MET A 1 -6.45 7.38 17.18
N GLU A 2 -7.11 8.24 16.44
CA GLU A 2 -7.85 7.81 15.28
C GLU A 2 -6.91 7.50 14.10
N SER A 3 -7.25 6.46 13.37
CA SER A 3 -6.55 6.11 12.15
C SER A 3 -6.77 7.17 11.08
N MET A 4 -5.71 7.57 10.37
CA MET A 4 -5.81 8.50 9.25
C MET A 4 -6.34 7.81 8.00
N LEU A 5 -6.07 6.54 7.84
CA LEU A 5 -6.34 5.78 6.62
C LEU A 5 -7.71 5.14 6.69
N LYS A 6 -8.54 5.38 5.66
CA LYS A 6 -9.87 4.81 5.56
C LYS A 6 -9.89 3.58 4.65
N ALA A 7 -9.18 3.62 3.54
CA ALA A 7 -9.18 2.54 2.56
C ALA A 7 -7.92 2.55 1.72
N ALA A 8 -7.60 1.38 1.16
CA ALA A 8 -6.52 1.23 0.21
C ALA A 8 -7.03 0.37 -0.94
N ARG A 9 -6.74 0.77 -2.17
CA ARG A 9 -7.23 0.10 -3.37
C ARG A 9 -6.12 -0.08 -4.38
N PRO A 10 -5.95 -1.30 -4.94
CA PRO A 10 -4.94 -1.51 -5.97
C PRO A 10 -5.41 -0.93 -7.32
N LEU A 11 -4.46 -0.33 -8.03
CA LEU A 11 -4.69 0.17 -9.38
C LEU A 11 -3.71 -0.52 -10.33
N ALA A 12 -3.97 -0.41 -11.63
CA ALA A 12 -3.09 -0.98 -12.64
C ALA A 12 -1.70 -0.35 -12.56
N GLY A 13 -0.66 -1.12 -12.92
CA GLY A 13 0.72 -0.63 -12.93
C GLY A 13 1.35 -0.52 -11.55
N TYR A 14 0.92 -1.35 -10.62
CA TYR A 14 1.41 -1.35 -9.23
C TYR A 14 1.23 0.00 -8.56
N ARG A 15 0.13 0.66 -8.83
CA ARG A 15 -0.25 1.88 -8.11
C ARG A 15 -1.21 1.54 -7.00
N LEU A 16 -1.19 2.35 -5.96
CA LEU A 16 -2.01 2.14 -4.79
C LEU A 16 -2.74 3.44 -4.47
N GLU A 17 -4.07 3.39 -4.45
CA GLU A 17 -4.88 4.54 -4.07
C GLU A 17 -5.20 4.47 -2.58
N LEU A 18 -4.80 5.49 -1.85
CA LEU A 18 -5.08 5.61 -0.43
C LEU A 18 -6.17 6.64 -0.22
N THR A 19 -7.19 6.28 0.54
CA THR A 19 -8.27 7.20 0.91
C THR A 19 -8.15 7.48 2.40
N PHE A 20 -8.17 8.75 2.75
CA PHE A 20 -8.02 9.18 4.14
C PHE A 20 -9.36 9.57 4.72
N ARG A 21 -9.45 9.60 6.07
CA ARG A 21 -10.71 9.87 6.74
C ARG A 21 -11.24 11.27 6.50
N ASN A 22 -10.36 12.21 6.17
CA ASN A 22 -10.77 13.58 5.84
C ASN A 22 -11.30 13.74 4.40
N GLY A 23 -11.38 12.61 3.66
CA GLY A 23 -11.86 12.64 2.27
C GLY A 23 -10.77 12.83 1.23
N SER A 24 -9.53 13.06 1.65
CA SER A 24 -8.40 13.18 0.72
C SER A 24 -8.02 11.83 0.15
N THR A 25 -7.43 11.85 -1.04
CA THR A 25 -6.87 10.65 -1.67
C THR A 25 -5.45 10.92 -2.12
N ALA A 26 -4.66 9.84 -2.19
CA ALA A 26 -3.29 9.90 -2.72
C ALA A 26 -3.04 8.63 -3.51
N VAL A 27 -2.28 8.76 -4.60
CA VAL A 27 -1.87 7.61 -5.39
C VAL A 27 -0.37 7.43 -5.23
N VAL A 28 0.03 6.25 -4.76
CA VAL A 28 1.43 5.89 -4.56
C VAL A 28 1.83 4.92 -5.67
N ASN A 29 2.87 5.27 -6.41
CA ASN A 29 3.41 4.38 -7.45
C ASN A 29 4.43 3.45 -6.81
N MET A 30 4.11 2.16 -6.76
CA MET A 30 4.97 1.16 -6.14
C MET A 30 5.72 0.32 -7.17
N GLU A 31 5.70 0.69 -8.44
CA GLU A 31 6.34 -0.08 -9.50
C GLU A 31 7.81 -0.35 -9.22
N ARG A 32 8.54 0.65 -8.75
CA ARG A 32 9.95 0.47 -8.40
C ARG A 32 10.15 -0.34 -7.14
N ARG A 33 9.22 -0.20 -6.18
CA ARG A 33 9.35 -0.84 -4.88
C ARG A 33 9.12 -2.34 -4.93
N VAL A 34 8.22 -2.80 -5.81
CA VAL A 34 7.97 -4.24 -5.95
C VAL A 34 9.18 -4.98 -6.50
N LYS A 35 10.18 -4.26 -7.02
CA LYS A 35 11.43 -4.84 -7.50
C LYS A 35 12.47 -5.00 -6.40
N THR A 36 12.22 -4.45 -5.21
CA THR A 36 13.14 -4.58 -4.09
C THR A 36 12.86 -5.87 -3.33
N LEU A 37 13.85 -6.33 -2.55
CA LEU A 37 13.69 -7.56 -1.77
C LEU A 37 12.53 -7.46 -0.76
N ARG A 38 12.37 -6.29 -0.15
CA ARG A 38 11.35 -6.07 0.87
C ARG A 38 9.94 -6.26 0.30
N PHE A 39 9.72 -5.79 -0.92
CA PHE A 39 8.39 -5.79 -1.53
C PHE A 39 8.26 -6.80 -2.67
N ALA A 40 9.22 -7.70 -2.82
CA ALA A 40 9.25 -8.65 -3.95
C ALA A 40 7.99 -9.51 -4.04
N ARG A 41 7.37 -9.84 -2.90
CA ARG A 41 6.15 -10.64 -2.87
C ARG A 41 4.97 -9.93 -3.49
N LEU A 42 5.04 -8.61 -3.62
CA LEU A 42 3.97 -7.82 -4.22
C LEU A 42 4.10 -7.71 -5.73
N ALA A 43 5.13 -8.31 -6.31
CA ALA A 43 5.33 -8.28 -7.76
C ALA A 43 4.27 -9.08 -8.51
N SER A 44 3.61 -10.05 -7.86
CA SER A 44 2.51 -10.77 -8.51
C SER A 44 1.25 -9.91 -8.47
N PRO A 45 0.46 -9.87 -9.56
CA PRO A 45 -0.77 -9.09 -9.57
C PRO A 45 -1.76 -9.50 -8.46
N GLN A 46 -1.85 -10.79 -8.18
CA GLN A 46 -2.75 -11.29 -7.14
C GLN A 46 -2.31 -10.85 -5.75
N GLY A 47 -1.01 -10.90 -5.48
CA GLY A 47 -0.47 -10.45 -4.20
C GLY A 47 -0.70 -8.96 -4.00
N PHE A 48 -0.47 -8.17 -5.03
CA PHE A 48 -0.69 -6.73 -4.96
C PHE A 48 -2.17 -6.40 -4.77
N ALA A 49 -3.06 -7.13 -5.44
CA ALA A 49 -4.49 -6.89 -5.39
C ALA A 49 -5.11 -7.24 -4.03
N SER A 50 -4.40 -7.97 -3.17
CA SER A 50 -4.91 -8.35 -1.86
C SER A 50 -4.86 -7.20 -0.84
N VAL A 51 -4.44 -6.03 -1.24
CA VAL A 51 -4.23 -4.88 -0.37
C VAL A 51 -5.51 -4.44 0.34
N LYS A 52 -5.35 -4.04 1.60
CA LYS A 52 -6.45 -3.43 2.36
C LYS A 52 -5.87 -2.52 3.44
N ALA A 53 -6.71 -1.62 3.93
CA ALA A 53 -6.35 -0.73 5.04
C ALA A 53 -6.65 -1.43 6.36
N ASP A 54 -5.72 -1.31 7.30
CA ASP A 54 -5.88 -1.82 8.66
C ASP A 54 -5.27 -0.82 9.63
N GLY A 55 -6.12 0.03 10.21
CA GLY A 55 -5.66 1.13 11.04
C GLY A 55 -4.84 2.10 10.20
N ASP A 56 -3.62 2.37 10.63
CA ASP A 56 -2.69 3.23 9.91
C ASP A 56 -1.76 2.45 8.98
N LYS A 57 -2.04 1.16 8.80
CA LYS A 57 -1.21 0.29 7.97
C LYS A 57 -1.92 -0.06 6.68
N VAL A 58 -1.12 -0.28 5.65
CA VAL A 58 -1.56 -0.90 4.42
C VAL A 58 -1.06 -2.35 4.47
N VAL A 59 -1.98 -3.31 4.33
CA VAL A 59 -1.67 -4.73 4.53
C VAL A 59 -2.01 -5.50 3.27
N TRP A 60 -1.09 -6.38 2.89
CA TRP A 60 -1.30 -7.36 1.81
C TRP A 60 -1.29 -8.75 2.40
N GLN A 61 -2.15 -9.62 1.88
CA GLN A 61 -2.18 -11.03 2.26
C GLN A 61 -1.96 -11.90 1.04
N ASP A 62 -0.98 -12.80 1.13
CA ASP A 62 -0.64 -13.68 0.03
C ASP A 62 -0.37 -15.07 0.59
N GLY A 63 -1.24 -16.03 0.24
CA GLY A 63 -1.05 -17.43 0.61
C GLY A 63 -0.94 -17.70 2.10
N GLY A 64 -1.66 -16.96 2.94
CA GLY A 64 -1.63 -17.12 4.38
C GLY A 64 -0.56 -16.30 5.07
N THR A 65 0.26 -15.58 4.30
CA THR A 65 1.28 -14.67 4.83
C THR A 65 0.76 -13.25 4.72
N SER A 66 0.94 -12.46 5.77
CA SER A 66 0.57 -11.05 5.72
C SER A 66 1.81 -10.17 5.75
N PHE A 67 1.73 -9.04 5.05
CA PHE A 67 2.80 -8.05 4.98
C PHE A 67 2.19 -6.68 5.13
N GLY A 68 2.62 -5.92 6.14
CA GLY A 68 2.06 -4.61 6.43
C GLY A 68 3.12 -3.52 6.43
N VAL A 69 2.73 -2.33 5.96
CA VAL A 69 3.59 -1.16 5.94
C VAL A 69 2.79 0.02 6.46
N TYR A 70 3.37 0.83 7.31
CA TYR A 70 2.70 2.02 7.81
C TYR A 70 2.46 3.01 6.66
N CYS A 71 1.29 3.65 6.68
CA CYS A 71 0.91 4.62 5.67
C CYS A 71 1.95 5.74 5.56
N ASN A 72 2.45 6.23 6.70
CA ASN A 72 3.47 7.29 6.70
C ASN A 72 4.73 6.88 5.96
N GLU A 73 5.13 5.61 6.08
CA GLU A 73 6.30 5.11 5.39
C GLU A 73 6.13 5.16 3.88
N LEU A 74 4.94 4.81 3.40
CA LEU A 74 4.65 4.88 1.96
C LEU A 74 4.63 6.33 1.46
N LEU A 75 4.05 7.24 2.24
CA LEU A 75 4.01 8.65 1.86
C LEU A 75 5.41 9.26 1.82
N ASP A 76 6.24 8.93 2.78
CA ASP A 76 7.64 9.39 2.79
C ASP A 76 8.38 8.88 1.56
N ALA A 77 8.17 7.63 1.19
CA ALA A 77 8.80 7.05 0.02
C ALA A 77 8.34 7.77 -1.26
N MET A 78 7.07 8.15 -1.34
CA MET A 78 6.54 8.89 -2.47
C MET A 78 7.21 10.27 -2.60
N LEU A 79 7.46 10.93 -1.48
CA LEU A 79 8.10 12.25 -1.49
C LEU A 79 9.58 12.18 -1.89
N LEU A 80 10.23 11.05 -1.63
CA LEU A 80 11.64 10.86 -1.96
C LEU A 80 11.85 10.41 -3.40
N ASP A 81 10.80 9.95 -4.05
CA ASP A 81 10.86 9.58 -5.46
C ASP A 81 10.70 10.83 -6.32
#